data_23ae280f957588a6b91bfc48a6397e4d
#
_entry.id   23ae280f957588a6b91bfc48a6397e4d
#
_cell.length_a   1.000
_cell.length_b   1.000
_cell.length_c   1.000
_cell.angle_alpha   90.00
_cell.angle_beta   90.00
_cell.angle_gamma   90.00
#
_symmetry.space_group_name_H-M   'P 1'
#
loop_
_entity.id
_entity.type
_entity.pdbx_description
1 polymer ?
#
loop_
_entity_poly.entity_id
_entity_poly.type
_entity_poly.pdbx_seq_one_letter_code
_entity_poly.pdbx_strand_id
1 'polypeptide(L)'
;MRYGLIGWPLGHSISPQLHRRLAGVEYDLRPLPEAEFERFMRERDFSAVNVTIPYKRQVLPYCAQLTPAARRCGSVNLLIKGRDGTLTGDNTDLAGLEFLLRQNGWVLTGQTVVILGSGGTGHMAKAAAKELGAAEIATVSRTGELNYENLAKRFGKRD
;
A
#
# COMPACT_ATOMS: atom_id res chain seq x y z
N MET A 1 3.61 -0.61 -21.76
CA MET A 1 3.06 -1.57 -20.74
C MET A 1 1.58 -1.29 -20.56
N ARG A 2 0.69 -2.29 -20.71
CA ARG A 2 -0.76 -2.07 -20.52
C ARG A 2 -1.16 -2.21 -19.06
N TYR A 3 -0.73 -3.29 -18.42
CA TYR A 3 -0.93 -3.57 -17.00
C TYR A 3 0.39 -4.04 -16.39
N GLY A 4 0.64 -3.74 -15.14
CA GLY A 4 1.86 -4.19 -14.50
C GLY A 4 2.07 -3.69 -13.08
N LEU A 5 3.24 -3.98 -12.53
CA LEU A 5 3.71 -3.55 -11.22
C LEU A 5 4.96 -2.70 -11.36
N ILE A 6 4.96 -1.53 -10.75
CA ILE A 6 6.13 -0.66 -10.62
C ILE A 6 6.64 -0.62 -9.18
N GLY A 7 7.95 -0.60 -9.02
CA GLY A 7 8.63 -0.51 -7.73
C GLY A 7 10.14 -0.62 -7.88
N TRP A 8 10.90 -0.43 -6.79
CA TRP A 8 12.35 -0.56 -6.80
C TRP A 8 12.93 -0.88 -5.42
N PRO A 9 13.76 -1.92 -5.27
CA PRO A 9 13.92 -2.99 -6.26
C PRO A 9 12.64 -3.85 -6.34
N LEU A 10 12.37 -4.43 -7.51
CA LEU A 10 11.38 -5.48 -7.66
C LEU A 10 12.09 -6.84 -7.65
N GLY A 11 11.81 -7.63 -6.62
CA GLY A 11 12.21 -9.02 -6.58
C GLY A 11 11.20 -9.94 -7.28
N HIS A 12 11.07 -11.16 -6.79
CA HIS A 12 10.07 -12.10 -7.29
C HIS A 12 8.66 -11.64 -6.92
N SER A 13 7.75 -11.68 -7.89
CA SER A 13 6.33 -11.37 -7.69
C SER A 13 5.47 -12.42 -8.36
N ILE A 14 4.43 -12.87 -7.67
CA ILE A 14 3.42 -13.78 -8.22
C ILE A 14 2.34 -13.03 -9.01
N SER A 15 2.36 -11.69 -9.01
CA SER A 15 1.33 -10.87 -9.65
C SER A 15 1.09 -11.21 -11.13
N PRO A 16 2.11 -11.46 -11.98
CA PRO A 16 1.87 -11.84 -13.36
C PRO A 16 1.06 -13.13 -13.50
N GLN A 17 1.40 -14.15 -12.71
CA GLN A 17 0.69 -15.43 -12.74
C GLN A 17 -0.75 -15.27 -12.23
N LEU A 18 -0.93 -14.49 -11.17
CA LEU A 18 -2.23 -14.23 -10.58
C LEU A 18 -3.16 -13.50 -11.55
N HIS A 19 -2.71 -12.40 -12.17
CA HIS A 19 -3.52 -11.64 -13.13
C HIS A 19 -3.84 -12.44 -14.38
N ARG A 20 -2.91 -13.25 -14.87
CA ARG A 20 -3.17 -14.16 -15.99
C ARG A 20 -4.26 -15.18 -15.64
N ARG A 21 -4.20 -15.78 -14.45
CA ARG A 21 -5.19 -16.79 -14.00
C ARG A 21 -6.57 -16.21 -13.71
N LEU A 22 -6.63 -15.03 -13.12
CA LEU A 22 -7.90 -14.41 -12.69
C LEU A 22 -8.58 -13.61 -13.79
N ALA A 23 -7.82 -12.96 -14.65
CA ALA A 23 -8.36 -12.01 -15.62
C ALA A 23 -7.90 -12.26 -17.08
N GLY A 24 -7.03 -13.24 -17.32
CA GLY A 24 -6.52 -13.52 -18.67
C GLY A 24 -5.68 -12.39 -19.28
N VAL A 25 -5.14 -11.49 -18.45
CA VAL A 25 -4.39 -10.33 -18.92
C VAL A 25 -2.89 -10.54 -18.82
N GLU A 26 -2.15 -9.99 -19.78
CA GLU A 26 -0.70 -9.85 -19.69
C GLU A 26 -0.37 -8.76 -18.64
N TYR A 27 0.58 -9.09 -17.79
CA TYR A 27 0.94 -8.25 -16.65
C TYR A 27 2.46 -8.20 -16.49
N ASP A 28 3.02 -7.01 -16.61
CA ASP A 28 4.46 -6.79 -16.63
C ASP A 28 5.02 -6.46 -15.24
N LEU A 29 6.21 -6.95 -14.94
CA LEU A 29 7.01 -6.44 -13.83
C LEU A 29 7.97 -5.39 -14.39
N ARG A 30 7.87 -4.16 -13.90
CA ARG A 30 8.75 -3.08 -14.28
C ARG A 30 9.54 -2.58 -13.07
N PRO A 31 10.76 -3.09 -12.85
CA PRO A 31 11.71 -2.44 -11.96
C PRO A 31 11.91 -1.01 -12.45
N LEU A 32 11.61 -0.04 -11.59
CA LEU A 32 11.64 1.38 -11.95
C LEU A 32 12.60 2.11 -11.02
N PRO A 33 13.86 2.34 -11.43
CA PRO A 33 14.81 3.13 -10.67
C PRO A 33 14.31 4.56 -10.42
N GLU A 34 14.73 5.17 -9.32
CA GLU A 34 14.29 6.52 -8.93
C GLU A 34 14.55 7.56 -10.03
N ALA A 35 15.68 7.45 -10.72
CA ALA A 35 16.03 8.35 -11.83
C ALA A 35 15.05 8.27 -13.03
N GLU A 36 14.30 7.17 -13.17
CA GLU A 36 13.32 6.99 -14.24
C GLU A 36 11.88 7.33 -13.81
N PHE A 37 11.63 7.47 -12.51
CA PHE A 37 10.29 7.62 -11.95
C PHE A 37 9.54 8.82 -12.53
N GLU A 38 10.15 9.99 -12.52
CA GLU A 38 9.56 11.24 -13.04
C GLU A 38 9.17 11.11 -14.52
N ARG A 39 10.06 10.53 -15.34
CA ARG A 39 9.78 10.29 -16.76
C ARG A 39 8.60 9.36 -16.95
N PHE A 40 8.59 8.23 -16.24
CA PHE A 40 7.50 7.25 -16.29
C PHE A 40 6.15 7.88 -15.93
N MET A 41 6.13 8.69 -14.86
CA MET A 41 4.90 9.36 -14.41
C MET A 41 4.42 10.47 -15.35
N ARG A 42 5.30 11.05 -16.14
CA ARG A 42 4.92 12.01 -17.21
C ARG A 42 4.40 11.32 -18.46
N GLU A 43 5.08 10.29 -18.91
CA GLU A 43 4.72 9.53 -20.14
C GLU A 43 3.39 8.78 -19.99
N ARG A 44 3.11 8.24 -18.81
CA ARG A 44 1.86 7.50 -18.50
C ARG A 44 1.51 6.46 -19.54
N ASP A 45 2.53 5.76 -20.08
CA ASP A 45 2.34 4.72 -21.10
C ASP A 45 1.88 3.39 -20.47
N PHE A 46 0.70 3.44 -19.85
CA PHE A 46 0.01 2.31 -19.25
C PHE A 46 -1.50 2.57 -19.21
N SER A 47 -2.30 1.50 -19.04
CA SER A 47 -3.74 1.60 -18.76
C SER A 47 -4.01 1.58 -17.25
N ALA A 48 -3.41 0.64 -16.54
CA ALA A 48 -3.40 0.61 -15.09
C ALA A 48 -2.14 -0.10 -14.58
N VAL A 49 -1.62 0.36 -13.43
CA VAL A 49 -0.45 -0.26 -12.81
C VAL A 49 -0.60 -0.33 -11.30
N ASN A 50 -0.19 -1.45 -10.74
CA ASN A 50 0.04 -1.53 -9.32
C ASN A 50 1.34 -0.82 -8.95
N VAL A 51 1.36 -0.26 -7.76
CA VAL A 51 2.48 0.51 -7.22
C VAL A 51 2.93 -0.14 -5.91
N THR A 52 4.24 -0.44 -5.81
CA THR A 52 4.82 -0.92 -4.56
C THR A 52 5.95 0.00 -4.08
N ILE A 53 6.72 -0.45 -3.13
CA ILE A 53 7.84 0.29 -2.54
C ILE A 53 8.81 0.75 -3.64
N PRO A 54 9.31 2.01 -3.58
CA PRO A 54 9.06 3.03 -2.57
C PRO A 54 7.92 4.00 -2.95
N TYR A 55 7.23 3.79 -4.07
CA TYR A 55 6.46 4.78 -4.81
C TYR A 55 5.02 5.00 -4.33
N LYS A 56 4.47 4.17 -3.43
CA LYS A 56 3.06 4.26 -2.98
C LYS A 56 2.62 5.64 -2.48
N ARG A 57 3.54 6.45 -1.97
CA ARG A 57 3.27 7.83 -1.56
C ARG A 57 3.71 8.85 -2.60
N GLN A 58 4.77 8.56 -3.33
CA GLN A 58 5.34 9.47 -4.32
C GLN A 58 4.41 9.66 -5.53
N VAL A 59 3.51 8.70 -5.81
CA VAL A 59 2.53 8.82 -6.91
C VAL A 59 1.33 9.72 -6.58
N LEU A 60 1.10 10.07 -5.31
CA LEU A 60 -0.05 10.90 -4.89
C LEU A 60 -0.17 12.22 -5.66
N PRO A 61 0.91 13.01 -5.86
CA PRO A 61 0.82 14.29 -6.58
C PRO A 61 0.43 14.16 -8.05
N TYR A 62 0.56 12.96 -8.64
CA TYR A 62 0.21 12.71 -10.05
C TYR A 62 -1.25 12.31 -10.24
N CYS A 63 -1.97 12.01 -9.17
CA CYS A 63 -3.36 11.59 -9.21
C CYS A 63 -4.28 12.81 -9.28
N ALA A 64 -5.09 12.92 -10.33
CA ALA A 64 -6.15 13.90 -10.41
C ALA A 64 -7.28 13.60 -9.42
N GLN A 65 -7.47 12.30 -9.14
CA GLN A 65 -8.48 11.82 -8.21
C GLN A 65 -7.90 10.72 -7.31
N LEU A 66 -8.39 10.66 -6.08
CA LEU A 66 -8.11 9.57 -5.15
C LEU A 66 -9.42 8.94 -4.69
N THR A 67 -9.46 7.62 -4.63
CA THR A 67 -10.58 6.92 -4.00
C THR A 67 -10.64 7.22 -2.50
N PRO A 68 -11.77 7.00 -1.84
CA PRO A 68 -11.85 7.12 -0.38
C PRO A 68 -10.80 6.26 0.34
N ALA A 69 -10.52 5.05 -0.14
CA ALA A 69 -9.50 4.16 0.42
C ALA A 69 -8.08 4.78 0.33
N ALA A 70 -7.70 5.27 -0.85
CA ALA A 70 -6.40 5.91 -1.05
C ALA A 70 -6.23 7.17 -0.17
N ARG A 71 -7.29 7.99 -0.03
CA ARG A 71 -7.29 9.16 0.85
C ARG A 71 -7.06 8.79 2.30
N ARG A 72 -7.80 7.78 2.81
CA ARG A 72 -7.66 7.30 4.19
C ARG A 72 -6.28 6.74 4.48
N CYS A 73 -5.72 5.97 3.52
CA CYS A 73 -4.40 5.38 3.66
C CYS A 73 -3.25 6.40 3.49
N GLY A 74 -3.50 7.55 2.83
CA GLY A 74 -2.43 8.46 2.43
C GLY A 74 -1.38 7.80 1.54
N SER A 75 -1.79 6.79 0.77
CA SER A 75 -0.94 6.02 -0.15
C SER A 75 -1.77 5.34 -1.23
N VAL A 76 -1.16 5.10 -2.38
CA VAL A 76 -1.75 4.50 -3.58
C VAL A 76 -0.98 3.24 -3.93
N ASN A 77 -1.68 2.13 -4.15
CA ASN A 77 -1.10 0.89 -4.67
C ASN A 77 -1.64 0.49 -6.05
N LEU A 78 -2.56 1.29 -6.58
CA LEU A 78 -3.13 1.10 -7.92
C LEU A 78 -3.36 2.47 -8.59
N LEU A 79 -2.79 2.66 -9.77
CA LEU A 79 -3.05 3.79 -10.65
C LEU A 79 -3.88 3.33 -11.85
N ILE A 80 -4.95 4.05 -12.15
CA ILE A 80 -5.81 3.78 -13.30
C ILE A 80 -5.81 5.05 -14.18
N LYS A 81 -5.46 4.88 -15.45
CA LYS A 81 -5.49 5.97 -16.41
C LYS A 81 -6.87 6.07 -17.07
N GLY A 82 -7.50 7.22 -16.95
CA GLY A 82 -8.72 7.58 -17.65
C GLY A 82 -8.51 7.75 -19.17
N ARG A 83 -9.59 7.78 -19.93
CA ARG A 83 -9.54 8.01 -21.39
C ARG A 83 -8.98 9.40 -21.74
N ASP A 84 -9.15 10.35 -20.86
CA ASP A 84 -8.62 11.73 -20.94
C ASP A 84 -7.15 11.85 -20.47
N GLY A 85 -6.52 10.75 -20.11
CA GLY A 85 -5.14 10.71 -19.61
C GLY A 85 -4.97 11.08 -18.14
N THR A 86 -6.04 11.41 -17.42
CA THR A 86 -5.97 11.66 -15.97
C THR A 86 -5.72 10.37 -15.20
N LEU A 87 -5.10 10.47 -14.02
CA LEU A 87 -4.84 9.32 -13.15
C LEU A 87 -5.79 9.35 -11.95
N THR A 88 -6.42 8.20 -11.70
CA THR A 88 -7.10 7.90 -10.46
C THR A 88 -6.22 6.98 -9.62
N GLY A 89 -5.95 7.38 -8.39
CA GLY A 89 -5.22 6.55 -7.41
C GLY A 89 -6.16 5.81 -6.50
N ASP A 90 -5.89 4.52 -6.28
CA ASP A 90 -6.65 3.66 -5.36
C ASP A 90 -5.71 2.93 -4.39
N ASN A 91 -6.30 2.39 -3.31
CA ASN A 91 -5.58 1.54 -2.36
C ASN A 91 -6.40 0.29 -2.04
N THR A 92 -6.09 -0.79 -2.73
CA THR A 92 -6.74 -2.10 -2.57
C THR A 92 -6.17 -2.90 -1.40
N ASP A 93 -4.99 -2.52 -0.85
CA ASP A 93 -4.39 -3.18 0.31
C ASP A 93 -5.29 -3.05 1.55
N LEU A 94 -6.02 -1.93 1.68
CA LEU A 94 -6.93 -1.69 2.80
C LEU A 94 -8.02 -2.77 2.87
N ALA A 95 -8.76 -2.94 1.78
CA ALA A 95 -9.81 -3.95 1.70
C ALA A 95 -9.25 -5.39 1.86
N GLY A 96 -8.04 -5.63 1.33
CA GLY A 96 -7.33 -6.90 1.49
C GLY A 96 -7.00 -7.21 2.95
N LEU A 97 -6.49 -6.23 3.68
CA LEU A 97 -6.19 -6.39 5.11
C LEU A 97 -7.46 -6.61 5.94
N GLU A 98 -8.50 -5.81 5.71
CA GLU A 98 -9.79 -5.97 6.39
C GLU A 98 -10.39 -7.36 6.15
N PHE A 99 -10.33 -7.85 4.91
CA PHE A 99 -10.78 -9.19 4.57
C PHE A 99 -10.00 -10.26 5.35
N LEU A 100 -8.66 -10.18 5.38
CA LEU A 100 -7.81 -11.12 6.11
C LEU A 100 -8.11 -11.13 7.61
N LEU A 101 -8.29 -9.96 8.23
CA LEU A 101 -8.62 -9.85 9.65
C LEU A 101 -9.97 -10.53 9.95
N ARG A 102 -10.99 -10.26 9.15
CA ARG A 102 -12.31 -10.87 9.30
C ARG A 102 -12.28 -12.40 9.09
N GLN A 103 -11.58 -12.87 8.07
CA GLN A 103 -11.44 -14.30 7.77
C GLN A 103 -10.79 -15.09 8.92
N ASN A 104 -9.89 -14.44 9.65
CA ASN A 104 -9.22 -15.05 10.81
C ASN A 104 -9.94 -14.78 12.14
N GLY A 105 -11.12 -14.16 12.11
CA GLY A 105 -11.89 -13.87 13.32
C GLY A 105 -11.23 -12.82 14.24
N TRP A 106 -10.30 -12.03 13.71
CA TRP A 106 -9.61 -11.02 14.50
C TRP A 106 -10.47 -9.78 14.68
N VAL A 107 -10.77 -9.47 15.94
CA VAL A 107 -11.55 -8.30 16.33
C VAL A 107 -10.59 -7.26 16.91
N LEU A 108 -10.49 -6.10 16.28
CA LEU A 108 -9.61 -5.02 16.72
C LEU A 108 -10.30 -4.03 17.67
N THR A 109 -11.62 -4.10 17.79
CA THR A 109 -12.40 -3.20 18.66
C THR A 109 -11.92 -3.26 20.11
N GLY A 110 -11.51 -2.12 20.65
CA GLY A 110 -10.99 -2.02 22.01
C GLY A 110 -9.57 -2.54 22.21
N GLN A 111 -8.92 -3.07 21.16
CA GLN A 111 -7.58 -3.63 21.25
C GLN A 111 -6.48 -2.58 21.06
N THR A 112 -5.29 -2.87 21.61
CA THR A 112 -4.06 -2.18 21.26
C THR A 112 -3.45 -2.84 20.04
N VAL A 113 -3.26 -2.08 18.96
CA VAL A 113 -2.66 -2.54 17.70
C VAL A 113 -1.26 -1.97 17.57
N VAL A 114 -0.26 -2.83 17.42
CA VAL A 114 1.13 -2.44 17.19
C VAL A 114 1.48 -2.70 15.73
N ILE A 115 1.87 -1.64 15.01
CA ILE A 115 2.22 -1.71 13.59
C ILE A 115 3.74 -1.58 13.45
N LEU A 116 4.37 -2.60 12.88
CA LEU A 116 5.81 -2.62 12.63
C LEU A 116 6.11 -2.05 11.24
N GLY A 117 6.48 -0.80 11.19
CA GLY A 117 6.82 -0.07 9.97
C GLY A 117 5.97 1.18 9.74
N SER A 118 6.59 2.23 9.20
CA SER A 118 5.97 3.53 8.93
C SER A 118 5.86 3.86 7.43
N GLY A 119 6.06 2.88 6.53
CA GLY A 119 5.91 3.05 5.08
C GLY A 119 4.45 3.07 4.63
N GLY A 120 4.20 3.06 3.31
CA GLY A 120 2.85 3.09 2.74
C GLY A 120 1.92 2.01 3.27
N THR A 121 2.42 0.78 3.45
CA THR A 121 1.66 -0.32 4.07
C THR A 121 1.36 -0.06 5.55
N GLY A 122 2.30 0.55 6.30
CA GLY A 122 2.06 0.93 7.69
C GLY A 122 0.97 2.00 7.83
N HIS A 123 0.93 2.97 6.92
CA HIS A 123 -0.16 3.96 6.87
C HIS A 123 -1.51 3.31 6.59
N MET A 124 -1.56 2.37 5.65
CA MET A 124 -2.78 1.61 5.35
C MET A 124 -3.22 0.78 6.56
N ALA A 125 -2.31 0.05 7.21
CA ALA A 125 -2.63 -0.74 8.41
C ALA A 125 -3.17 0.14 9.55
N LYS A 126 -2.62 1.36 9.72
CA LYS A 126 -3.13 2.34 10.68
C LYS A 126 -4.55 2.79 10.37
N ALA A 127 -4.86 3.02 9.09
CA ALA A 127 -6.22 3.37 8.65
C ALA A 127 -7.19 2.21 8.94
N ALA A 128 -6.83 0.97 8.59
CA ALA A 128 -7.63 -0.23 8.86
C ALA A 128 -7.88 -0.41 10.38
N ALA A 129 -6.84 -0.32 11.21
CA ALA A 129 -6.97 -0.48 12.65
C ALA A 129 -7.91 0.55 13.26
N LYS A 130 -7.85 1.80 12.78
CA LYS A 130 -8.75 2.88 13.21
C LYS A 130 -10.20 2.58 12.83
N GLU A 131 -10.46 2.17 11.59
CA GLU A 131 -11.81 1.83 11.12
C GLU A 131 -12.41 0.62 11.83
N LEU A 132 -11.56 -0.34 12.22
CA LEU A 132 -11.97 -1.54 12.95
C LEU A 132 -12.04 -1.32 14.47
N GLY A 133 -11.94 -0.06 14.94
CA GLY A 133 -12.22 0.33 16.32
C GLY A 133 -11.11 0.02 17.31
N ALA A 134 -9.86 -0.07 16.89
CA ALA A 134 -8.74 -0.21 17.81
C ALA A 134 -8.71 0.95 18.83
N ALA A 135 -8.53 0.62 20.11
CA ALA A 135 -8.48 1.62 21.18
C ALA A 135 -7.14 2.37 21.20
N GLU A 136 -6.05 1.69 20.88
CA GLU A 136 -4.72 2.28 20.79
C GLU A 136 -4.04 1.79 19.51
N ILE A 137 -3.34 2.68 18.81
CA ILE A 137 -2.54 2.30 17.63
C ILE A 137 -1.15 2.87 17.80
N ALA A 138 -0.17 1.98 17.95
CA ALA A 138 1.24 2.33 18.06
C ALA A 138 1.98 1.96 16.77
N THR A 139 2.73 2.90 16.20
CA THR A 139 3.57 2.64 15.03
C THR A 139 5.03 2.61 15.45
N VAL A 140 5.70 1.51 15.14
CA VAL A 140 7.12 1.28 15.42
C VAL A 140 7.91 1.51 14.14
N SER A 141 8.96 2.32 14.19
CA SER A 141 9.85 2.53 13.04
C SER A 141 11.30 2.68 13.48
N ARG A 142 12.22 2.55 12.54
CA ARG A 142 13.67 2.66 12.85
C ARG A 142 14.07 4.04 13.39
N THR A 143 13.37 5.08 12.97
CA THR A 143 13.66 6.48 13.29
C THR A 143 12.56 7.17 14.11
N GLY A 144 11.51 6.44 14.52
CA GLY A 144 10.42 6.98 15.32
C GLY A 144 10.73 7.02 16.82
N GLU A 145 9.94 7.79 17.57
CA GLU A 145 10.00 7.79 19.05
C GLU A 145 9.81 6.38 19.62
N LEU A 146 8.84 5.63 19.07
CA LEU A 146 8.70 4.20 19.32
C LEU A 146 9.46 3.44 18.24
N ASN A 147 10.49 2.73 18.65
CA ASN A 147 11.39 1.97 17.77
C ASN A 147 11.56 0.53 18.25
N TYR A 148 12.31 -0.27 17.50
CA TYR A 148 12.51 -1.69 17.81
C TYR A 148 13.29 -1.94 19.10
N GLU A 149 14.06 -0.96 19.59
CA GLU A 149 14.85 -1.08 20.81
C GLU A 149 14.00 -0.83 22.07
N ASN A 150 13.03 0.10 21.99
CA ASN A 150 12.20 0.49 23.12
C ASN A 150 10.79 -0.13 23.10
N LEU A 151 10.42 -0.85 22.04
CA LEU A 151 9.13 -1.54 21.90
C LEU A 151 8.81 -2.43 23.10
N ALA A 152 9.76 -3.27 23.51
CA ALA A 152 9.59 -4.20 24.61
C ALA A 152 9.36 -3.51 25.96
N LYS A 153 9.91 -2.32 26.17
CA LYS A 153 9.68 -1.53 27.40
C LYS A 153 8.23 -1.05 27.50
N ARG A 154 7.60 -0.73 26.37
CA ARG A 154 6.23 -0.23 26.33
C ARG A 154 5.18 -1.32 26.33
N PHE A 155 5.43 -2.44 25.61
CA PHE A 155 4.46 -3.52 25.39
C PHE A 155 4.90 -4.89 25.88
N GLY A 156 6.16 -5.03 26.30
CA GLY A 156 6.79 -6.29 26.66
C GLY A 156 6.47 -6.78 28.06
N LYS A 157 5.23 -6.96 28.40
CA LYS A 157 4.66 -7.72 29.54
C LYS A 157 3.16 -7.40 29.64
N ARG A 158 2.43 -7.66 28.58
CA ARG A 158 0.96 -7.78 28.67
C ARG A 158 0.66 -9.23 28.37
N ASP A 159 0.33 -9.98 29.45
CA ASP A 159 -0.22 -11.33 29.36
C ASP A 159 -1.53 -11.29 28.58
#